data_6f03d496c1fd4ec944a97bdf15be2906
#
_entry.id   6f03d496c1fd4ec944a97bdf15be2906
#
_cell.length_a   1.000
_cell.length_b   1.000
_cell.length_c   1.000
_cell.angle_alpha   90.00
_cell.angle_beta   90.00
_cell.angle_gamma   90.00
#
_symmetry.space_group_name_H-M   'P 1'
#
loop_
_entity.id
_entity.type
_entity.pdbx_description
1 polymer ?
#
loop_
_entity_poly.entity_id
_entity_poly.type
_entity_poly.pdbx_seq_one_letter_code
_entity_poly.pdbx_strand_id
1 'polypeptide(L)'
;LYNNDMNYIRTIFDDICKNIGKKPILVLYGARQVGKTTLVKSVMAKFKNPLYLQGDDPKDALLIEGRSGRELVDIISGHDLTVIDEAQKVKDIGVVLKLIADNKKDAQIIATGSSSFELANKVSEPLTGRNRKFYLYPLSVKELAQACGARVIKNNLEEYLAFGSYPQIANAKTRQEKISLVKELAGDYLFKDLFLFGGIRNPFTFEKLVKLLALRVGSEISYSELAKEAGISRGTVLNYVTLLEQAFIAFRLRPLYTNKTKEINKSHKIYFYDVGIRNALIGNTDPIELRPDKGAIFENFFIAEMIKDRAYSGRNSEINFWRDRQGAEIDLVESSNAGKVIAAYECKWKETAAMPAPFKNLYPRATFTAITASNIVDQLALT
;
A
#
# COMPACT_ATOMS: atom_id res chain seq x y z
N LEU A 1 -2.07 -30.69 16.00
CA LEU A 1 -2.29 -29.24 15.98
C LEU A 1 -2.15 -28.77 14.53
N TYR A 2 -3.24 -28.76 13.80
CA TYR A 2 -3.28 -28.29 12.40
C TYR A 2 -3.23 -26.77 12.42
N ASN A 3 -2.10 -26.18 12.00
CA ASN A 3 -2.04 -24.78 11.58
C ASN A 3 -2.84 -24.67 10.28
N ASN A 4 -4.12 -24.30 10.43
CA ASN A 4 -5.00 -23.96 9.31
C ASN A 4 -4.82 -22.50 8.88
N ASP A 5 -3.60 -21.99 8.82
CA ASP A 5 -3.33 -20.68 8.23
C ASP A 5 -3.48 -20.81 6.72
N MET A 6 -4.47 -20.11 6.16
CA MET A 6 -4.62 -20.06 4.71
C MET A 6 -3.36 -19.44 4.09
N ASN A 7 -2.76 -20.16 3.17
CA ASN A 7 -1.61 -19.65 2.44
C ASN A 7 -2.11 -18.88 1.21
N TYR A 8 -2.04 -17.55 1.27
CA TYR A 8 -2.50 -16.68 0.19
C TYR A 8 -1.46 -16.59 -0.91
N ILE A 9 -1.83 -16.99 -2.12
CA ILE A 9 -1.00 -16.75 -3.30
C ILE A 9 -1.05 -15.27 -3.62
N ARG A 10 0.11 -14.60 -3.57
CA ARG A 10 0.19 -13.16 -3.82
C ARG A 10 0.22 -12.88 -5.32
N THR A 11 -0.62 -11.96 -5.78
CA THR A 11 -0.76 -11.61 -7.20
C THR A 11 0.57 -11.21 -7.85
N ILE A 12 1.46 -10.53 -7.12
CA ILE A 12 2.77 -10.11 -7.64
C ILE A 12 3.83 -11.21 -7.70
N PHE A 13 3.55 -12.42 -7.19
CA PHE A 13 4.52 -13.51 -7.12
C PHE A 13 5.12 -13.88 -8.50
N ASP A 14 4.27 -14.08 -9.49
CA ASP A 14 4.70 -14.41 -10.84
C ASP A 14 5.46 -13.28 -11.51
N ASP A 15 5.06 -12.01 -11.26
CA ASP A 15 5.77 -10.86 -11.83
C ASP A 15 7.15 -10.69 -11.20
N ILE A 16 7.32 -10.93 -9.91
CA ILE A 16 8.62 -10.99 -9.25
C ILE A 16 9.47 -12.08 -9.91
N CYS A 17 8.97 -13.33 -10.01
CA CYS A 17 9.70 -14.44 -10.61
C CYS A 17 10.12 -14.16 -12.05
N LYS A 18 9.26 -13.58 -12.88
CA LYS A 18 9.55 -13.19 -14.28
C LYS A 18 10.60 -12.09 -14.40
N ASN A 19 10.86 -11.34 -13.36
CA ASN A 19 11.79 -10.20 -13.38
C ASN A 19 13.14 -10.49 -12.70
N ILE A 20 13.28 -11.60 -12.02
CA ILE A 20 14.58 -12.11 -11.55
C ILE A 20 15.47 -12.34 -12.78
N GLY A 21 16.71 -11.85 -12.74
CA GLY A 21 17.65 -11.89 -13.85
C GLY A 21 17.52 -10.78 -14.91
N LYS A 22 16.40 -10.00 -14.94
CA LYS A 22 16.27 -8.85 -15.85
C LYS A 22 16.94 -7.59 -15.35
N LYS A 23 17.00 -7.43 -14.04
CA LYS A 23 17.73 -6.38 -13.32
C LYS A 23 18.46 -7.03 -12.16
N PRO A 24 19.66 -6.53 -11.80
CA PRO A 24 20.43 -7.11 -10.71
C PRO A 24 19.69 -7.11 -9.38
N ILE A 25 18.85 -6.10 -9.16
CA ILE A 25 18.20 -5.89 -7.87
C ILE A 25 16.70 -5.68 -8.05
N LEU A 26 15.91 -6.50 -7.35
CA LEU A 26 14.49 -6.30 -7.15
C LEU A 26 14.27 -5.76 -5.73
N VAL A 27 13.49 -4.70 -5.58
CA VAL A 27 13.20 -4.10 -4.27
C VAL A 27 11.72 -4.25 -3.98
N LEU A 28 11.40 -4.97 -2.89
CA LEU A 28 10.04 -5.23 -2.45
C LEU A 28 9.69 -4.34 -1.25
N TYR A 29 8.87 -3.34 -1.49
CA TYR A 29 8.33 -2.44 -0.47
C TYR A 29 6.96 -2.91 0.01
N GLY A 30 6.58 -2.55 1.23
CA GLY A 30 5.24 -2.75 1.76
C GLY A 30 5.19 -2.58 3.26
N ALA A 31 4.02 -2.27 3.82
CA ALA A 31 3.83 -2.11 5.25
C ALA A 31 4.34 -3.32 6.04
N ARG A 32 4.55 -3.16 7.34
CA ARG A 32 4.83 -4.32 8.21
C ARG A 32 3.67 -5.31 8.16
N GLN A 33 3.99 -6.61 8.35
CA GLN A 33 3.03 -7.71 8.48
C GLN A 33 2.11 -7.95 7.25
N VAL A 34 2.41 -7.34 6.10
CA VAL A 34 1.69 -7.64 4.84
C VAL A 34 2.13 -8.94 4.17
N GLY A 35 3.17 -9.62 4.72
CA GLY A 35 3.66 -10.91 4.24
C GLY A 35 4.86 -10.85 3.30
N LYS A 36 5.73 -9.81 3.38
CA LYS A 36 6.96 -9.70 2.54
C LYS A 36 7.87 -10.89 2.73
N THR A 37 8.23 -11.23 3.96
CA THR A 37 9.08 -12.38 4.30
C THR A 37 8.50 -13.70 3.79
N THR A 38 7.18 -13.90 3.94
CA THR A 38 6.49 -15.09 3.42
C THR A 38 6.60 -15.16 1.90
N LEU A 39 6.38 -14.05 1.20
CA LEU A 39 6.47 -13.96 -0.25
C LEU A 39 7.89 -14.28 -0.75
N VAL A 40 8.92 -13.65 -0.17
CA VAL A 40 10.30 -13.91 -0.62
C VAL A 40 10.76 -15.34 -0.32
N LYS A 41 10.34 -15.93 0.81
CA LYS A 41 10.59 -17.36 1.10
C LYS A 41 9.90 -18.28 0.08
N SER A 42 8.68 -17.95 -0.36
CA SER A 42 8.01 -18.68 -1.43
C SER A 42 8.71 -18.55 -2.79
N VAL A 43 9.31 -17.38 -3.08
CA VAL A 43 10.16 -17.20 -4.27
C VAL A 43 11.42 -18.03 -4.17
N MET A 44 12.12 -17.97 -3.01
CA MET A 44 13.35 -18.74 -2.76
C MET A 44 13.16 -20.23 -2.95
N ALA A 45 12.00 -20.78 -2.61
CA ALA A 45 11.70 -22.20 -2.78
C ALA A 45 11.75 -22.68 -4.25
N LYS A 46 11.82 -21.77 -5.23
CA LYS A 46 12.01 -22.10 -6.66
C LYS A 46 13.49 -22.19 -7.07
N PHE A 47 14.41 -21.89 -6.19
CA PHE A 47 15.84 -21.86 -6.42
C PHE A 47 16.55 -23.03 -5.73
N LYS A 48 17.67 -23.47 -6.28
CA LYS A 48 18.39 -24.64 -5.75
C LYS A 48 19.29 -24.30 -4.58
N ASN A 49 19.92 -23.14 -4.64
CA ASN A 49 20.89 -22.69 -3.62
C ASN A 49 20.72 -21.21 -3.29
N PRO A 50 19.56 -20.78 -2.76
CA PRO A 50 19.34 -19.39 -2.40
C PRO A 50 20.07 -19.01 -1.11
N LEU A 51 20.58 -17.78 -1.04
CA LEU A 51 21.13 -17.18 0.19
C LEU A 51 20.05 -16.27 0.81
N TYR A 52 19.78 -16.44 2.10
CA TYR A 52 18.90 -15.57 2.87
C TYR A 52 19.68 -14.85 3.96
N LEU A 53 19.65 -13.52 3.92
CA LEU A 53 20.25 -12.65 4.90
C LEU A 53 19.14 -11.81 5.54
N GLN A 54 19.15 -11.72 6.87
CA GLN A 54 18.16 -10.97 7.64
C GLN A 54 18.81 -9.70 8.18
N GLY A 55 18.43 -8.53 7.68
CA GLY A 55 19.08 -7.26 8.00
C GLY A 55 18.96 -6.82 9.47
N ASP A 56 18.00 -7.35 10.23
CA ASP A 56 17.87 -7.14 11.67
C ASP A 56 18.64 -8.18 12.52
N ASP A 57 19.21 -9.23 11.90
CA ASP A 57 20.21 -10.09 12.55
C ASP A 57 21.60 -9.43 12.44
N PRO A 58 22.25 -9.10 13.57
CA PRO A 58 23.57 -8.46 13.54
C PRO A 58 24.64 -9.30 12.82
N LYS A 59 24.55 -10.61 12.84
CA LYS A 59 25.52 -11.49 12.17
C LYS A 59 25.39 -11.38 10.65
N ASP A 60 24.16 -11.44 10.15
CA ASP A 60 23.89 -11.32 8.72
C ASP A 60 24.21 -9.91 8.20
N ALA A 61 23.85 -8.87 8.97
CA ALA A 61 24.18 -7.49 8.61
C ALA A 61 25.69 -7.28 8.50
N LEU A 62 26.48 -7.76 9.47
CA LEU A 62 27.95 -7.64 9.48
C LEU A 62 28.64 -8.41 8.33
N LEU A 63 27.99 -9.43 7.74
CA LEU A 63 28.54 -10.12 6.58
C LEU A 63 28.69 -9.17 5.37
N ILE A 64 27.78 -8.20 5.23
CA ILE A 64 27.71 -7.32 4.05
C ILE A 64 28.03 -5.85 4.34
N GLU A 65 28.00 -5.43 5.59
CA GLU A 65 28.33 -4.05 5.97
C GLU A 65 29.82 -3.73 5.81
N GLY A 66 30.13 -2.57 5.21
CA GLY A 66 31.49 -2.07 5.07
C GLY A 66 32.41 -2.91 4.16
N ARG A 67 31.86 -3.86 3.41
CA ARG A 67 32.62 -4.71 2.49
C ARG A 67 32.90 -4.02 1.17
N SER A 68 34.02 -4.37 0.57
CA SER A 68 34.36 -4.00 -0.81
C SER A 68 33.47 -4.76 -1.82
N GLY A 69 33.37 -4.24 -3.04
CA GLY A 69 32.59 -4.88 -4.09
C GLY A 69 33.04 -6.33 -4.39
N ARG A 70 34.35 -6.61 -4.28
CA ARG A 70 34.89 -7.97 -4.47
C ARG A 70 34.45 -8.92 -3.36
N GLU A 71 34.60 -8.53 -2.11
CA GLU A 71 34.14 -9.34 -0.97
C GLU A 71 32.62 -9.61 -1.02
N LEU A 72 31.84 -8.60 -1.42
CA LEU A 72 30.38 -8.78 -1.60
C LEU A 72 30.06 -9.80 -2.71
N VAL A 73 30.79 -9.75 -3.83
CA VAL A 73 30.64 -10.73 -4.89
C VAL A 73 31.03 -12.12 -4.41
N ASP A 74 32.10 -12.27 -3.64
CA ASP A 74 32.54 -13.57 -3.09
C ASP A 74 31.47 -14.15 -2.17
N ILE A 75 30.82 -13.33 -1.32
CA ILE A 75 29.73 -13.76 -0.42
C ILE A 75 28.53 -14.31 -1.20
N ILE A 76 28.11 -13.63 -2.28
CA ILE A 76 26.92 -14.05 -3.04
C ILE A 76 27.25 -15.07 -4.15
N SER A 77 28.54 -15.32 -4.42
CA SER A 77 28.94 -16.28 -5.44
C SER A 77 28.58 -17.71 -5.04
N GLY A 78 28.11 -18.49 -5.99
CA GLY A 78 27.63 -19.85 -5.75
C GLY A 78 26.15 -19.91 -5.35
N HIS A 79 25.51 -18.77 -5.11
CA HIS A 79 24.08 -18.70 -4.85
C HIS A 79 23.32 -18.23 -6.10
N ASP A 80 22.19 -18.89 -6.39
CA ASP A 80 21.34 -18.61 -7.56
C ASP A 80 20.31 -17.50 -7.30
N LEU A 81 20.09 -17.15 -6.04
CA LEU A 81 19.32 -15.99 -5.58
C LEU A 81 19.84 -15.54 -4.21
N THR A 82 19.99 -14.24 -4.01
CA THR A 82 20.26 -13.67 -2.68
C THR A 82 19.07 -12.81 -2.24
N VAL A 83 18.54 -13.08 -1.05
CA VAL A 83 17.49 -12.27 -0.42
C VAL A 83 18.09 -11.54 0.78
N ILE A 84 17.88 -10.24 0.84
CA ILE A 84 18.20 -9.39 2.01
C ILE A 84 16.87 -8.89 2.55
N ASP A 85 16.36 -9.56 3.58
CA ASP A 85 15.10 -9.21 4.23
C ASP A 85 15.34 -8.10 5.26
N GLU A 86 14.37 -7.17 5.45
CA GLU A 86 14.51 -5.96 6.29
C GLU A 86 15.80 -5.15 5.98
N ALA A 87 16.14 -5.04 4.70
CA ALA A 87 17.39 -4.49 4.19
C ALA A 87 17.68 -3.05 4.70
N GLN A 88 16.67 -2.27 5.07
CA GLN A 88 16.87 -0.93 5.64
C GLN A 88 17.62 -0.95 6.98
N LYS A 89 17.68 -2.08 7.67
CA LYS A 89 18.42 -2.22 8.93
C LYS A 89 19.92 -2.33 8.71
N VAL A 90 20.35 -2.74 7.53
CA VAL A 90 21.76 -2.81 7.14
C VAL A 90 22.30 -1.39 6.92
N LYS A 91 23.46 -1.12 7.51
CA LYS A 91 24.13 0.18 7.35
C LYS A 91 24.56 0.35 5.89
N ASP A 92 24.31 1.53 5.34
CA ASP A 92 24.69 1.91 3.97
C ASP A 92 24.24 0.92 2.89
N ILE A 93 23.09 0.26 3.08
CA ILE A 93 22.57 -0.78 2.19
C ILE A 93 22.52 -0.34 0.71
N GLY A 94 22.24 0.94 0.43
CA GLY A 94 22.25 1.45 -0.94
C GLY A 94 23.62 1.34 -1.61
N VAL A 95 24.70 1.58 -0.86
CA VAL A 95 26.09 1.42 -1.32
C VAL A 95 26.40 -0.06 -1.53
N VAL A 96 26.01 -0.92 -0.57
CA VAL A 96 26.19 -2.37 -0.66
C VAL A 96 25.54 -2.93 -1.93
N LEU A 97 24.27 -2.63 -2.15
CA LEU A 97 23.52 -3.08 -3.32
C LEU A 97 24.10 -2.54 -4.63
N LYS A 98 24.56 -1.27 -4.64
CA LYS A 98 25.22 -0.68 -5.78
C LYS A 98 26.53 -1.40 -6.11
N LEU A 99 27.38 -1.64 -5.10
CA LEU A 99 28.65 -2.35 -5.29
C LEU A 99 28.43 -3.75 -5.86
N ILE A 100 27.41 -4.47 -5.37
CA ILE A 100 27.07 -5.79 -5.94
C ILE A 100 26.67 -5.64 -7.40
N ALA A 101 25.74 -4.74 -7.74
CA ALA A 101 25.25 -4.56 -9.10
C ALA A 101 26.32 -4.12 -10.09
N ASP A 102 27.31 -3.33 -9.64
CA ASP A 102 28.40 -2.83 -10.47
C ASP A 102 29.48 -3.90 -10.70
N ASN A 103 29.71 -4.81 -9.74
CA ASN A 103 30.75 -5.85 -9.82
C ASN A 103 30.21 -7.20 -10.32
N LYS A 104 28.90 -7.47 -10.24
CA LYS A 104 28.26 -8.71 -10.69
C LYS A 104 26.94 -8.39 -11.41
N LYS A 105 27.02 -8.19 -12.73
CA LYS A 105 25.89 -7.79 -13.58
C LYS A 105 24.75 -8.82 -13.65
N ASP A 106 25.07 -10.08 -13.47
CA ASP A 106 24.15 -11.22 -13.42
C ASP A 106 23.69 -11.55 -12.01
N ALA A 107 23.97 -10.70 -11.01
CA ALA A 107 23.48 -10.86 -9.67
C ALA A 107 21.94 -10.90 -9.65
N GLN A 108 21.38 -11.79 -8.84
CA GLN A 108 19.94 -11.91 -8.63
C GLN A 108 19.67 -11.64 -7.14
N ILE A 109 19.24 -10.40 -6.86
CA ILE A 109 19.03 -9.94 -5.49
C ILE A 109 17.60 -9.47 -5.31
N ILE A 110 16.97 -9.90 -4.21
CA ILE A 110 15.73 -9.32 -3.72
C ILE A 110 16.03 -8.64 -2.38
N ALA A 111 15.83 -7.34 -2.29
CA ALA A 111 15.88 -6.59 -1.03
C ALA A 111 14.46 -6.23 -0.60
N THR A 112 14.10 -6.52 0.66
CA THR A 112 12.79 -6.11 1.19
C THR A 112 12.93 -4.96 2.19
N GLY A 113 11.85 -4.18 2.34
CA GLY A 113 11.80 -3.13 3.37
C GLY A 113 10.39 -2.75 3.77
N SER A 114 10.22 -2.42 5.05
CA SER A 114 8.91 -2.13 5.65
C SER A 114 8.39 -0.72 5.36
N SER A 115 9.26 0.22 4.97
CA SER A 115 8.85 1.55 4.53
C SER A 115 9.63 1.99 3.30
N SER A 116 8.96 2.70 2.40
CA SER A 116 9.66 3.33 1.28
C SER A 116 10.57 4.47 1.76
N PHE A 117 10.29 5.05 2.95
CA PHE A 117 11.09 6.14 3.52
C PHE A 117 12.52 5.69 3.84
N GLU A 118 12.68 4.60 4.60
CA GLU A 118 14.01 4.15 5.01
C GLU A 118 14.80 3.55 3.85
N LEU A 119 14.19 2.59 3.15
CA LEU A 119 14.86 1.89 2.08
C LEU A 119 14.95 2.74 0.80
N ALA A 120 13.92 3.52 0.44
CA ALA A 120 13.95 4.34 -0.77
C ALA A 120 14.96 5.48 -0.67
N ASN A 121 15.07 6.16 0.46
CA ASN A 121 16.08 7.21 0.65
C ASN A 121 17.51 6.66 0.61
N LYS A 122 17.71 5.45 1.15
CA LYS A 122 19.02 4.78 1.13
C LYS A 122 19.39 4.16 -0.23
N VAL A 123 18.38 3.79 -1.04
CA VAL A 123 18.52 2.93 -2.23
C VAL A 123 18.24 3.67 -3.55
N SER A 124 17.39 4.73 -3.54
CA SER A 124 16.93 5.33 -4.80
C SER A 124 18.03 6.00 -5.61
N GLU A 125 18.91 6.78 -5.01
CA GLU A 125 20.00 7.46 -5.70
C GLU A 125 21.11 6.48 -6.15
N PRO A 126 21.63 5.61 -5.28
CA PRO A 126 22.66 4.64 -5.65
C PRO A 126 22.24 3.63 -6.74
N LEU A 127 20.96 3.27 -6.80
CA LEU A 127 20.44 2.18 -7.65
C LEU A 127 19.71 2.66 -8.91
N THR A 128 19.83 3.93 -9.31
CA THR A 128 19.19 4.43 -10.52
C THR A 128 19.55 3.55 -11.74
N GLY A 129 18.53 3.02 -12.42
CA GLY A 129 18.67 2.12 -13.57
C GLY A 129 19.03 0.66 -13.26
N ARG A 130 19.43 0.34 -12.03
CA ARG A 130 19.88 -1.01 -11.58
C ARG A 130 18.79 -1.81 -10.87
N ASN A 131 17.68 -1.20 -10.49
CA ASN A 131 16.61 -1.86 -9.72
C ASN A 131 15.27 -1.88 -10.46
N ARG A 132 14.40 -2.80 -10.01
CA ARG A 132 12.97 -2.77 -10.25
C ARG A 132 12.25 -2.80 -8.90
N LYS A 133 11.25 -1.94 -8.74
CA LYS A 133 10.48 -1.79 -7.50
C LYS A 133 9.17 -2.56 -7.58
N PHE A 134 8.84 -3.25 -6.51
CA PHE A 134 7.58 -3.93 -6.28
C PHE A 134 6.95 -3.43 -4.99
N TYR A 135 5.63 -3.44 -4.94
CA TYR A 135 4.87 -3.00 -3.78
C TYR A 135 3.93 -4.11 -3.33
N LEU A 136 3.98 -4.43 -2.04
CA LEU A 136 3.11 -5.42 -1.42
C LEU A 136 2.18 -4.73 -0.43
N TYR A 137 0.89 -4.83 -0.68
CA TYR A 137 -0.18 -4.27 0.15
C TYR A 137 -0.82 -5.36 1.04
N PRO A 138 -1.69 -5.02 2.01
CA PRO A 138 -2.61 -5.98 2.60
C PRO A 138 -3.34 -6.78 1.51
N LEU A 139 -3.85 -7.96 1.83
CA LEU A 139 -4.47 -8.83 0.84
C LEU A 139 -5.52 -8.09 0.01
N SER A 140 -5.51 -8.29 -1.30
CA SER A 140 -6.55 -7.76 -2.18
C SER A 140 -7.77 -8.68 -2.17
N VAL A 141 -8.94 -8.13 -2.53
CA VAL A 141 -10.16 -8.93 -2.73
C VAL A 141 -9.91 -10.07 -3.73
N LYS A 142 -9.11 -9.83 -4.77
CA LYS A 142 -8.71 -10.85 -5.74
C LYS A 142 -7.92 -11.99 -5.11
N GLU A 143 -6.92 -11.69 -4.29
CA GLU A 143 -6.12 -12.69 -3.56
C GLU A 143 -6.98 -13.48 -2.56
N LEU A 144 -7.86 -12.80 -1.85
CA LEU A 144 -8.83 -13.43 -0.95
C LEU A 144 -9.82 -14.34 -1.71
N ALA A 145 -10.36 -13.84 -2.83
CA ALA A 145 -11.30 -14.61 -3.65
C ALA A 145 -10.65 -15.85 -4.29
N GLN A 146 -9.38 -15.78 -4.65
CA GLN A 146 -8.61 -16.94 -5.12
C GLN A 146 -8.41 -17.99 -4.01
N ALA A 147 -8.23 -17.55 -2.75
CA ALA A 147 -7.99 -18.46 -1.64
C ALA A 147 -9.26 -19.15 -1.11
N CYS A 148 -10.37 -18.41 -0.98
CA CYS A 148 -11.59 -18.94 -0.35
C CYS A 148 -12.87 -18.83 -1.21
N GLY A 149 -12.77 -18.26 -2.41
CA GLY A 149 -13.88 -18.08 -3.33
C GLY A 149 -14.62 -16.73 -3.15
N ALA A 150 -15.01 -16.12 -4.27
CA ALA A 150 -15.66 -14.81 -4.28
C ALA A 150 -16.98 -14.77 -3.46
N ARG A 151 -17.73 -15.89 -3.43
CA ARG A 151 -18.96 -15.99 -2.63
C ARG A 151 -18.71 -15.85 -1.12
N VAL A 152 -17.60 -16.40 -0.63
CA VAL A 152 -17.21 -16.29 0.79
C VAL A 152 -16.90 -14.83 1.11
N ILE A 153 -16.19 -14.14 0.22
CA ILE A 153 -15.86 -12.73 0.42
C ILE A 153 -17.13 -11.87 0.42
N LYS A 154 -18.06 -12.11 -0.50
CA LYS A 154 -19.37 -11.42 -0.53
C LYS A 154 -20.12 -11.55 0.79
N ASN A 155 -20.19 -12.78 1.30
CA ASN A 155 -20.92 -13.08 2.55
C ASN A 155 -20.25 -12.46 3.79
N ASN A 156 -18.94 -12.17 3.71
CA ASN A 156 -18.17 -11.60 4.81
C ASN A 156 -17.67 -10.17 4.51
N LEU A 157 -18.26 -9.48 3.54
CA LEU A 157 -17.82 -8.14 3.14
C LEU A 157 -17.75 -7.17 4.32
N GLU A 158 -18.75 -7.21 5.19
CA GLU A 158 -18.81 -6.35 6.39
C GLU A 158 -17.63 -6.57 7.35
N GLU A 159 -17.15 -7.81 7.48
CA GLU A 159 -15.97 -8.13 8.28
C GLU A 159 -14.69 -7.51 7.68
N TYR A 160 -14.53 -7.56 6.34
CA TYR A 160 -13.41 -6.90 5.68
C TYR A 160 -13.50 -5.38 5.76
N LEU A 161 -14.70 -4.81 5.71
CA LEU A 161 -14.92 -3.38 5.91
C LEU A 161 -14.67 -2.94 7.36
N ALA A 162 -14.92 -3.81 8.34
CA ALA A 162 -14.67 -3.52 9.75
C ALA A 162 -13.20 -3.68 10.15
N PHE A 163 -12.54 -4.76 9.69
CA PHE A 163 -11.24 -5.19 10.20
C PHE A 163 -10.10 -5.12 9.17
N GLY A 164 -10.41 -4.86 7.89
CA GLY A 164 -9.40 -4.83 6.83
C GLY A 164 -8.99 -6.22 6.36
N SER A 165 -7.84 -6.26 5.66
CA SER A 165 -7.37 -7.44 4.94
C SER A 165 -5.89 -7.77 5.18
N TYR A 166 -5.33 -7.39 6.33
CA TYR A 166 -4.01 -7.90 6.73
C TYR A 166 -4.04 -9.42 6.89
N PRO A 167 -2.99 -10.17 6.45
CA PRO A 167 -3.01 -11.63 6.45
C PRO A 167 -3.38 -12.26 7.79
N GLN A 168 -2.82 -11.77 8.89
CA GLN A 168 -3.13 -12.28 10.23
C GLN A 168 -4.58 -12.01 10.65
N ILE A 169 -5.17 -10.87 10.25
CA ILE A 169 -6.55 -10.53 10.55
C ILE A 169 -7.50 -11.39 9.69
N ALA A 170 -7.15 -11.59 8.41
CA ALA A 170 -7.93 -12.46 7.53
C ALA A 170 -7.96 -13.92 7.99
N ASN A 171 -6.90 -14.39 8.67
CA ASN A 171 -6.79 -15.73 9.24
C ASN A 171 -7.43 -15.87 10.64
N ALA A 172 -7.72 -14.75 11.32
CA ALA A 172 -8.30 -14.76 12.65
C ALA A 172 -9.73 -15.34 12.64
N LYS A 173 -10.02 -16.23 13.59
CA LYS A 173 -11.25 -17.03 13.61
C LYS A 173 -12.39 -16.34 14.34
N THR A 174 -12.07 -15.47 15.29
CA THR A 174 -13.08 -14.80 16.12
C THR A 174 -13.02 -13.28 15.95
N ARG A 175 -14.16 -12.63 16.13
CA ARG A 175 -14.24 -11.17 16.10
C ARG A 175 -13.34 -10.54 17.17
N GLN A 176 -13.27 -11.15 18.36
CA GLN A 176 -12.43 -10.64 19.45
C GLN A 176 -10.94 -10.68 19.09
N GLU A 177 -10.49 -11.76 18.46
CA GLU A 177 -9.13 -11.88 17.95
C GLU A 177 -8.83 -10.80 16.89
N LYS A 178 -9.74 -10.58 15.92
CA LYS A 178 -9.60 -9.52 14.91
C LYS A 178 -9.48 -8.13 15.56
N ILE A 179 -10.31 -7.84 16.58
CA ILE A 179 -10.24 -6.58 17.34
C ILE A 179 -8.86 -6.41 17.99
N SER A 180 -8.34 -7.45 18.64
CA SER A 180 -7.02 -7.40 19.28
C SER A 180 -5.93 -7.14 18.25
N LEU A 181 -5.89 -7.92 17.17
CA LEU A 181 -4.89 -7.84 16.13
C LEU A 181 -4.89 -6.49 15.39
N VAL A 182 -6.05 -5.95 15.06
CA VAL A 182 -6.12 -4.66 14.35
C VAL A 182 -5.70 -3.50 15.25
N LYS A 183 -6.00 -3.57 16.55
CA LYS A 183 -5.53 -2.57 17.53
C LYS A 183 -4.03 -2.63 17.72
N GLU A 184 -3.46 -3.83 17.83
CA GLU A 184 -2.01 -4.04 17.92
C GLU A 184 -1.31 -3.49 16.66
N LEU A 185 -1.82 -3.82 15.47
CA LEU A 185 -1.29 -3.29 14.21
C LEU A 185 -1.33 -1.77 14.16
N ALA A 186 -2.44 -1.14 14.53
CA ALA A 186 -2.61 0.30 14.46
C ALA A 186 -1.83 1.04 15.56
N GLY A 187 -1.64 0.44 16.75
CA GLY A 187 -0.93 1.04 17.88
C GLY A 187 0.57 0.82 17.83
N ASP A 188 0.99 -0.42 18.01
CA ASP A 188 2.39 -0.74 18.28
C ASP A 188 3.28 -0.70 17.03
N TYR A 189 2.75 -1.13 15.88
CA TYR A 189 3.58 -1.26 14.68
C TYR A 189 3.60 0.01 13.82
N LEU A 190 2.45 0.63 13.58
CA LEU A 190 2.39 1.80 12.71
C LEU A 190 3.08 3.02 13.31
N PHE A 191 2.84 3.29 14.58
CA PHE A 191 3.41 4.48 15.23
C PHE A 191 4.88 4.28 15.61
N LYS A 192 5.27 3.08 16.06
CA LYS A 192 6.63 2.82 16.52
C LYS A 192 7.68 3.07 15.44
N ASP A 193 7.43 2.59 14.21
CA ASP A 193 8.35 2.82 13.09
C ASP A 193 8.40 4.28 12.67
N LEU A 194 7.23 4.93 12.62
CA LEU A 194 7.16 6.35 12.27
C LEU A 194 7.85 7.24 13.30
N PHE A 195 7.77 6.90 14.60
CA PHE A 195 8.46 7.64 15.64
C PHE A 195 9.97 7.44 15.59
N LEU A 196 10.42 6.22 15.31
CA LEU A 196 11.85 5.91 15.24
C LEU A 196 12.53 6.59 14.04
N PHE A 197 11.87 6.65 12.91
CA PHE A 197 12.49 7.02 11.63
C PHE A 197 11.96 8.30 11.00
N GLY A 198 10.74 8.72 11.36
CA GLY A 198 10.08 9.88 10.77
C GLY A 198 10.51 11.24 11.32
N GLY A 199 11.42 11.28 12.28
CA GLY A 199 11.83 12.54 12.94
C GLY A 199 10.66 13.24 13.64
N ILE A 200 9.66 12.50 14.10
CA ILE A 200 8.46 13.03 14.75
C ILE A 200 8.84 13.54 16.15
N ARG A 201 8.83 14.86 16.29
CA ARG A 201 9.20 15.52 17.55
C ARG A 201 8.14 15.40 18.64
N ASN A 202 6.86 15.32 18.24
CA ASN A 202 5.74 15.23 19.17
C ASN A 202 4.80 14.10 18.76
N PRO A 203 4.92 12.90 19.37
CA PRO A 203 4.08 11.75 19.11
C PRO A 203 2.57 12.02 19.30
N PHE A 204 2.21 12.70 20.37
CA PHE A 204 0.80 13.00 20.68
C PHE A 204 0.14 13.83 19.56
N THR A 205 0.83 14.87 19.09
CA THR A 205 0.32 15.72 18.01
C THR A 205 0.22 14.96 16.67
N PHE A 206 1.18 14.06 16.41
CA PHE A 206 1.13 13.20 15.24
C PHE A 206 -0.08 12.25 15.30
N GLU A 207 -0.31 11.57 16.42
CA GLU A 207 -1.48 10.70 16.61
C GLU A 207 -2.79 11.45 16.45
N LYS A 208 -2.87 12.67 17.01
CA LYS A 208 -4.03 13.54 16.83
C LYS A 208 -4.30 13.84 15.36
N LEU A 209 -3.25 14.20 14.59
CA LEU A 209 -3.39 14.43 13.16
C LEU A 209 -3.86 13.18 12.41
N VAL A 210 -3.27 12.01 12.71
CA VAL A 210 -3.66 10.76 12.06
C VAL A 210 -5.13 10.41 12.34
N LYS A 211 -5.60 10.62 13.57
CA LYS A 211 -7.02 10.46 13.93
C LYS A 211 -7.93 11.44 13.17
N LEU A 212 -7.53 12.71 13.05
CA LEU A 212 -8.26 13.70 12.27
C LEU A 212 -8.37 13.30 10.79
N LEU A 213 -7.30 12.79 10.20
CA LEU A 213 -7.31 12.26 8.83
C LEU A 213 -8.23 11.04 8.69
N ALA A 214 -8.18 10.11 9.67
CA ALA A 214 -9.03 8.93 9.68
C ALA A 214 -10.53 9.25 9.81
N LEU A 215 -10.88 10.28 10.58
CA LEU A 215 -12.26 10.77 10.69
C LEU A 215 -12.75 11.46 9.41
N ARG A 216 -11.84 12.02 8.59
CA ARG A 216 -12.16 12.75 7.35
C ARG A 216 -11.86 11.94 6.08
N VAL A 217 -11.77 10.62 6.20
CA VAL A 217 -11.55 9.75 5.04
C VAL A 217 -12.60 10.02 3.96
N GLY A 218 -12.17 10.09 2.70
CA GLY A 218 -13.05 10.38 1.56
C GLY A 218 -13.46 11.85 1.39
N SER A 219 -13.12 12.73 2.34
CA SER A 219 -13.39 14.16 2.22
C SER A 219 -12.19 14.94 1.70
N GLU A 220 -12.43 16.01 0.98
CA GLU A 220 -11.36 16.95 0.62
C GLU A 220 -10.78 17.59 1.88
N ILE A 221 -9.45 17.57 2.02
CA ILE A 221 -8.78 18.12 3.19
C ILE A 221 -8.15 19.47 2.92
N SER A 222 -8.33 20.37 3.89
CA SER A 222 -7.60 21.63 4.00
C SER A 222 -6.41 21.44 4.96
N TYR A 223 -5.19 21.47 4.44
CA TYR A 223 -3.99 21.36 5.26
C TYR A 223 -3.87 22.50 6.29
N SER A 224 -4.43 23.67 5.98
CA SER A 224 -4.44 24.82 6.91
C SER A 224 -5.41 24.61 8.08
N GLU A 225 -6.58 24.02 7.83
CA GLU A 225 -7.54 23.67 8.89
C GLU A 225 -6.98 22.54 9.78
N LEU A 226 -6.44 21.49 9.17
CA LEU A 226 -5.79 20.41 9.92
C LEU A 226 -4.64 20.92 10.78
N ALA A 227 -3.85 21.86 10.27
CA ALA A 227 -2.75 22.49 11.01
C ALA A 227 -3.27 23.23 12.25
N LYS A 228 -4.33 24.01 12.09
CA LYS A 228 -4.98 24.73 13.20
C LYS A 228 -5.54 23.77 14.25
N GLU A 229 -6.26 22.73 13.84
CA GLU A 229 -6.87 21.76 14.74
C GLU A 229 -5.82 20.89 15.46
N ALA A 230 -4.77 20.46 14.75
CA ALA A 230 -3.69 19.68 15.34
C ALA A 230 -2.73 20.53 16.18
N GLY A 231 -2.74 21.87 16.06
CA GLY A 231 -1.84 22.77 16.76
C GLY A 231 -0.40 22.74 16.21
N ILE A 232 -0.24 22.59 14.88
CA ILE A 232 1.05 22.50 14.19
C ILE A 232 1.08 23.37 12.93
N SER A 233 2.27 23.53 12.34
CA SER A 233 2.37 24.25 11.07
C SER A 233 1.81 23.46 9.89
N ARG A 234 1.35 24.15 8.84
CA ARG A 234 0.93 23.52 7.58
C ARG A 234 2.05 22.65 6.96
N GLY A 235 3.31 23.11 7.06
CA GLY A 235 4.46 22.34 6.60
C GLY A 235 4.63 21.01 7.35
N THR A 236 4.40 21.04 8.67
CA THR A 236 4.42 19.82 9.51
C THR A 236 3.31 18.85 9.10
N VAL A 237 2.09 19.33 8.81
CA VAL A 237 1.00 18.48 8.32
C VAL A 237 1.39 17.80 7.02
N LEU A 238 1.93 18.55 6.04
CA LEU A 238 2.38 18.00 4.75
C LEU A 238 3.45 16.94 4.93
N ASN A 239 4.44 17.19 5.80
CA ASN A 239 5.48 16.21 6.11
C ASN A 239 4.91 14.94 6.73
N TYR A 240 3.99 15.07 7.68
CA TYR A 240 3.38 13.92 8.34
C TYR A 240 2.49 13.11 7.39
N VAL A 241 1.73 13.75 6.50
CA VAL A 241 0.98 13.04 5.45
C VAL A 241 1.94 12.30 4.51
N THR A 242 3.06 12.92 4.14
CA THR A 242 4.08 12.25 3.31
C THR A 242 4.71 11.04 4.03
N LEU A 243 4.95 11.13 5.34
CA LEU A 243 5.41 9.97 6.14
C LEU A 243 4.39 8.84 6.15
N LEU A 244 3.10 9.15 6.29
CA LEU A 244 2.03 8.15 6.23
C LEU A 244 1.96 7.45 4.87
N GLU A 245 2.16 8.18 3.78
CA GLU A 245 2.24 7.60 2.43
C GLU A 245 3.45 6.67 2.27
N GLN A 246 4.60 7.12 2.72
CA GLN A 246 5.84 6.35 2.66
C GLN A 246 5.81 5.09 3.53
N ALA A 247 5.03 5.11 4.61
CA ALA A 247 4.79 3.95 5.48
C ALA A 247 3.68 3.02 4.98
N PHE A 248 3.06 3.30 3.83
CA PHE A 248 1.92 2.54 3.29
C PHE A 248 0.71 2.47 4.23
N ILE A 249 0.46 3.54 5.00
CA ILE A 249 -0.68 3.67 5.89
C ILE A 249 -1.83 4.36 5.17
N ALA A 250 -1.54 5.53 4.56
CA ALA A 250 -2.51 6.35 3.86
C ALA A 250 -1.94 6.83 2.52
N PHE A 251 -2.80 7.31 1.65
CA PHE A 251 -2.40 7.91 0.37
C PHE A 251 -3.32 9.07 0.01
N ARG A 252 -2.79 9.98 -0.80
CA ARG A 252 -3.51 11.11 -1.38
C ARG A 252 -4.14 10.70 -2.71
N LEU A 253 -5.45 10.88 -2.84
CA LEU A 253 -6.11 10.89 -4.14
C LEU A 253 -6.22 12.34 -4.61
N ARG A 254 -5.74 12.60 -5.83
CA ARG A 254 -5.73 13.94 -6.42
C ARG A 254 -7.00 14.18 -7.21
N PRO A 255 -7.45 15.43 -7.31
CA PRO A 255 -8.54 15.76 -8.21
C PRO A 255 -8.08 15.69 -9.67
N LEU A 256 -8.95 15.25 -10.56
CA LEU A 256 -8.72 15.28 -12.01
C LEU A 256 -8.87 16.71 -12.53
N TYR A 257 -7.83 17.25 -13.14
CA TYR A 257 -7.88 18.54 -13.80
C TYR A 257 -7.33 18.46 -15.23
N THR A 258 -7.93 19.26 -16.11
CA THR A 258 -7.39 19.48 -17.47
C THR A 258 -6.05 20.24 -17.45
N ASN A 259 -5.78 21.00 -16.39
CA ASN A 259 -4.52 21.74 -16.20
C ASN A 259 -3.75 21.15 -15.01
N LYS A 260 -2.68 20.40 -15.30
CA LYS A 260 -1.83 19.73 -14.30
C LYS A 260 -1.21 20.67 -13.25
N THR A 261 -0.96 21.93 -13.57
CA THR A 261 -0.45 22.93 -12.61
C THR A 261 -1.48 23.25 -11.52
N LYS A 262 -2.77 23.25 -11.86
CA LYS A 262 -3.86 23.46 -10.89
C LYS A 262 -4.10 22.23 -10.04
N GLU A 263 -3.82 21.03 -10.56
CA GLU A 263 -3.94 19.76 -9.86
C GLU A 263 -3.01 19.66 -8.64
N ILE A 264 -1.78 20.16 -8.78
CA ILE A 264 -0.76 20.06 -7.72
C ILE A 264 -1.08 20.95 -6.50
N ASN A 265 -1.79 22.06 -6.69
CA ASN A 265 -1.98 23.08 -5.66
C ASN A 265 -3.34 23.03 -4.93
N LYS A 266 -4.21 22.08 -5.27
CA LYS A 266 -5.56 22.00 -4.67
C LYS A 266 -5.68 20.94 -3.58
N SER A 267 -6.86 20.95 -2.91
CA SER A 267 -7.23 19.97 -1.88
C SER A 267 -7.16 18.55 -2.42
N HIS A 268 -6.74 17.63 -1.57
CA HIS A 268 -6.67 16.20 -1.85
C HIS A 268 -7.67 15.48 -0.95
N LYS A 269 -8.16 14.33 -1.38
CA LYS A 269 -8.79 13.36 -0.48
C LYS A 269 -7.72 12.42 0.09
N ILE A 270 -7.88 12.03 1.35
CA ILE A 270 -7.00 11.04 2.00
C ILE A 270 -7.77 9.74 2.18
N TYR A 271 -7.12 8.64 1.83
CA TYR A 271 -7.59 7.28 2.02
C TYR A 271 -6.52 6.44 2.70
N PHE A 272 -6.94 5.35 3.33
CA PHE A 272 -6.05 4.39 3.97
C PHE A 272 -5.92 3.15 3.08
N TYR A 273 -4.72 2.59 3.00
CA TYR A 273 -4.49 1.35 2.26
C TYR A 273 -5.24 0.15 2.84
N ASP A 274 -5.63 0.24 4.13
CA ASP A 274 -6.44 -0.76 4.80
C ASP A 274 -7.47 -0.09 5.72
N VAL A 275 -8.74 -0.43 5.54
CA VAL A 275 -9.85 0.16 6.30
C VAL A 275 -9.87 -0.28 7.76
N GLY A 276 -9.36 -1.47 8.08
CA GLY A 276 -9.25 -1.95 9.45
C GLY A 276 -8.29 -1.09 10.27
N ILE A 277 -7.15 -0.72 9.69
CA ILE A 277 -6.22 0.23 10.30
C ILE A 277 -6.90 1.58 10.54
N ARG A 278 -7.60 2.12 9.54
CA ARG A 278 -8.34 3.37 9.68
C ARG A 278 -9.36 3.29 10.83
N ASN A 279 -10.11 2.19 10.91
CA ASN A 279 -11.12 1.98 11.94
C ASN A 279 -10.51 1.85 13.34
N ALA A 280 -9.40 1.14 13.48
CA ALA A 280 -8.67 1.01 14.74
C ALA A 280 -8.12 2.36 15.23
N LEU A 281 -7.62 3.22 14.33
CA LEU A 281 -7.11 4.55 14.65
C LEU A 281 -8.16 5.46 15.28
N ILE A 282 -9.43 5.33 14.90
CA ILE A 282 -10.54 6.07 15.52
C ILE A 282 -11.23 5.29 16.65
N GLY A 283 -10.74 4.07 16.97
CA GLY A 283 -11.30 3.23 18.02
C GLY A 283 -12.68 2.66 17.71
N ASN A 284 -13.08 2.60 16.44
CA ASN A 284 -14.41 2.11 16.05
C ASN A 284 -14.32 0.90 15.11
N THR A 285 -14.54 -0.29 15.67
CA THR A 285 -14.64 -1.57 14.97
C THR A 285 -16.06 -2.15 15.04
N ASP A 286 -17.07 -1.31 15.25
CA ASP A 286 -18.46 -1.74 15.30
C ASP A 286 -18.93 -2.34 13.96
N PRO A 287 -20.01 -3.13 13.98
CA PRO A 287 -20.64 -3.61 12.75
C PRO A 287 -20.97 -2.46 11.78
N ILE A 288 -20.65 -2.63 10.51
CA ILE A 288 -20.76 -1.58 9.50
C ILE A 288 -22.18 -1.00 9.38
N GLU A 289 -23.20 -1.85 9.56
CA GLU A 289 -24.61 -1.40 9.49
C GLU A 289 -24.98 -0.38 10.59
N LEU A 290 -24.30 -0.42 11.72
CA LEU A 290 -24.51 0.50 12.84
C LEU A 290 -23.71 1.81 12.73
N ARG A 291 -22.86 1.92 11.72
CA ARG A 291 -21.93 3.04 11.61
C ARG A 291 -22.44 4.15 10.70
N PRO A 292 -22.36 5.41 11.16
CA PRO A 292 -22.76 6.57 10.33
C PRO A 292 -21.80 6.82 9.17
N ASP A 293 -20.53 6.39 9.28
CA ASP A 293 -19.46 6.59 8.31
C ASP A 293 -19.31 5.42 7.32
N LYS A 294 -20.28 4.49 7.25
CA LYS A 294 -20.20 3.31 6.38
C LYS A 294 -19.98 3.63 4.91
N GLY A 295 -20.54 4.72 4.39
CA GLY A 295 -20.32 5.18 3.03
C GLY A 295 -18.85 5.53 2.76
N ALA A 296 -18.23 6.29 3.65
CA ALA A 296 -16.83 6.67 3.55
C ALA A 296 -15.87 5.47 3.70
N ILE A 297 -16.20 4.49 4.55
CA ILE A 297 -15.44 3.23 4.66
C ILE A 297 -15.54 2.43 3.37
N PHE A 298 -16.74 2.31 2.81
CA PHE A 298 -17.00 1.57 1.58
C PHE A 298 -16.25 2.19 0.38
N GLU A 299 -16.31 3.51 0.25
CA GLU A 299 -15.54 4.28 -0.74
C GLU A 299 -14.04 4.06 -0.55
N ASN A 300 -13.52 4.19 0.69
CA ASN A 300 -12.10 3.95 0.98
C ASN A 300 -11.69 2.51 0.60
N PHE A 301 -12.50 1.52 0.94
CA PHE A 301 -12.21 0.13 0.61
C PHE A 301 -12.08 -0.07 -0.89
N PHE A 302 -13.05 0.40 -1.68
CA PHE A 302 -13.01 0.28 -3.14
C PHE A 302 -11.80 0.97 -3.74
N ILE A 303 -11.51 2.22 -3.33
CA ILE A 303 -10.39 2.99 -3.87
C ILE A 303 -9.05 2.35 -3.50
N ALA A 304 -8.90 1.82 -2.28
CA ALA A 304 -7.70 1.09 -1.86
C ALA A 304 -7.50 -0.18 -2.69
N GLU A 305 -8.56 -0.92 -3.00
CA GLU A 305 -8.50 -2.10 -3.88
C GLU A 305 -8.10 -1.74 -5.31
N MET A 306 -8.61 -0.64 -5.86
CA MET A 306 -8.19 -0.14 -7.18
C MET A 306 -6.71 0.26 -7.22
N ILE A 307 -6.15 0.81 -6.13
CA ILE A 307 -4.71 1.05 -6.00
C ILE A 307 -3.92 -0.26 -6.06
N LYS A 308 -4.36 -1.29 -5.31
CA LYS A 308 -3.70 -2.61 -5.28
C LYS A 308 -3.73 -3.27 -6.67
N ASP A 309 -4.90 -3.32 -7.30
CA ASP A 309 -5.07 -3.88 -8.63
C ASP A 309 -4.17 -3.20 -9.67
N ARG A 310 -4.15 -1.88 -9.68
CA ARG A 310 -3.28 -1.11 -10.57
C ARG A 310 -1.80 -1.41 -10.36
N ALA A 311 -1.35 -1.48 -9.09
CA ALA A 311 0.03 -1.79 -8.77
C ALA A 311 0.43 -3.21 -9.21
N TYR A 312 -0.49 -4.17 -9.12
CA TYR A 312 -0.23 -5.56 -9.45
C TYR A 312 -0.40 -5.88 -10.94
N SER A 313 -1.32 -5.21 -11.63
CA SER A 313 -1.54 -5.43 -13.08
C SER A 313 -0.51 -4.76 -13.97
N GLY A 314 0.32 -3.85 -13.42
CA GLY A 314 1.26 -3.06 -14.18
C GLY A 314 0.59 -2.09 -15.16
N ARG A 315 -0.71 -1.83 -14.99
CA ARG A 315 -1.45 -0.89 -15.83
C ARG A 315 -0.91 0.53 -15.67
N ASN A 316 -0.63 1.16 -16.79
CA ASN A 316 -0.11 2.52 -16.88
C ASN A 316 -1.29 3.51 -16.95
N SER A 317 -2.13 3.55 -15.91
CA SER A 317 -3.24 4.48 -15.78
C SER A 317 -3.06 5.36 -14.54
N GLU A 318 -3.64 6.55 -14.55
CA GLU A 318 -3.73 7.42 -13.38
C GLU A 318 -5.12 7.32 -12.77
N ILE A 319 -5.22 7.42 -11.44
CA ILE A 319 -6.50 7.49 -10.74
C ILE A 319 -6.62 8.80 -9.99
N ASN A 320 -7.78 9.40 -10.09
CA ASN A 320 -8.12 10.70 -9.55
C ASN A 320 -9.56 10.67 -9.04
N PHE A 321 -10.01 11.63 -8.25
CA PHE A 321 -11.42 11.95 -8.13
C PHE A 321 -11.77 13.12 -9.04
N TRP A 322 -13.04 13.30 -9.34
CA TRP A 322 -13.49 14.46 -10.09
C TRP A 322 -14.59 15.20 -9.33
N ARG A 323 -14.51 16.52 -9.34
CA ARG A 323 -15.53 17.38 -8.76
C ARG A 323 -15.64 18.68 -9.52
N ASP A 324 -16.87 19.12 -9.78
CA ASP A 324 -17.14 20.42 -10.38
C ASP A 324 -17.36 21.52 -9.34
N ARG A 325 -17.60 22.75 -9.80
CA ARG A 325 -17.86 23.89 -8.93
C ARG A 325 -19.26 23.89 -8.31
N GLN A 326 -20.18 23.11 -8.86
CA GLN A 326 -21.58 23.02 -8.42
C GLN A 326 -21.78 21.87 -7.43
N GLY A 327 -20.73 21.09 -7.15
CA GLY A 327 -20.73 20.01 -6.18
C GLY A 327 -21.02 18.64 -6.76
N ALA A 328 -21.17 18.50 -8.10
CA ALA A 328 -21.22 17.20 -8.72
C ALA A 328 -19.84 16.51 -8.60
N GLU A 329 -19.85 15.22 -8.24
CA GLU A 329 -18.63 14.48 -7.89
C GLU A 329 -18.64 13.09 -8.50
N ILE A 330 -17.44 12.55 -8.74
CA ILE A 330 -17.15 11.14 -9.05
C ILE A 330 -16.03 10.70 -8.12
N ASP A 331 -16.26 9.62 -7.39
CA ASP A 331 -15.34 9.13 -6.35
C ASP A 331 -14.01 8.66 -6.92
N LEU A 332 -14.03 7.96 -8.07
CA LEU A 332 -12.83 7.50 -8.75
C LEU A 332 -12.95 7.64 -10.26
N VAL A 333 -11.96 8.25 -10.88
CA VAL A 333 -11.80 8.35 -12.33
C VAL A 333 -10.47 7.72 -12.71
N GLU A 334 -10.50 6.80 -13.65
CA GLU A 334 -9.31 6.22 -14.26
C GLU A 334 -9.04 6.88 -15.61
N SER A 335 -7.80 7.32 -15.80
CA SER A 335 -7.33 7.93 -17.05
C SER A 335 -6.04 7.28 -17.55
N SER A 336 -5.84 7.26 -18.87
CA SER A 336 -4.57 6.85 -19.46
C SER A 336 -3.47 7.87 -19.16
N ASN A 337 -2.20 7.49 -19.33
CA ASN A 337 -1.05 8.41 -19.19
C ASN A 337 -1.12 9.62 -20.14
N ALA A 338 -1.88 9.52 -21.22
CA ALA A 338 -2.15 10.64 -22.12
C ALA A 338 -3.28 11.57 -21.63
N GLY A 339 -3.80 11.32 -20.40
CA GLY A 339 -4.89 12.11 -19.80
C GLY A 339 -6.29 11.83 -20.35
N LYS A 340 -6.47 10.78 -21.18
CA LYS A 340 -7.79 10.38 -21.65
C LYS A 340 -8.51 9.63 -20.54
N VAL A 341 -9.67 10.12 -20.12
CA VAL A 341 -10.53 9.43 -19.15
C VAL A 341 -11.09 8.16 -19.79
N ILE A 342 -10.93 7.04 -19.09
CA ILE A 342 -11.32 5.69 -19.53
C ILE A 342 -12.57 5.24 -18.79
N ALA A 343 -12.55 5.34 -17.44
CA ALA A 343 -13.62 4.84 -16.59
C ALA A 343 -13.88 5.77 -15.40
N ALA A 344 -15.10 5.74 -14.90
CA ALA A 344 -15.55 6.49 -13.74
C ALA A 344 -16.37 5.56 -12.84
N TYR A 345 -16.18 5.70 -11.54
CA TYR A 345 -16.79 4.86 -10.53
C TYR A 345 -17.38 5.73 -9.42
N GLU A 346 -18.61 5.40 -9.01
CA GLU A 346 -19.32 6.05 -7.92
C GLU A 346 -19.70 5.00 -6.88
N CYS A 347 -19.34 5.20 -5.63
CA CYS A 347 -19.54 4.24 -4.53
C CYS A 347 -20.82 4.57 -3.76
N LYS A 348 -21.77 3.64 -3.73
CA LYS A 348 -23.01 3.74 -2.96
C LYS A 348 -23.27 2.42 -2.23
N TRP A 349 -23.56 2.46 -0.93
CA TRP A 349 -23.74 1.24 -0.15
C TRP A 349 -24.88 0.34 -0.69
N LYS A 350 -26.05 0.90 -0.93
CA LYS A 350 -27.27 0.18 -1.37
C LYS A 350 -27.89 0.74 -2.64
N GLU A 351 -27.66 2.01 -2.94
CA GLU A 351 -28.31 2.73 -4.01
C GLU A 351 -27.50 2.63 -5.32
N THR A 352 -28.19 2.73 -6.43
CA THR A 352 -27.51 2.92 -7.72
C THR A 352 -27.26 4.41 -7.94
N ALA A 353 -26.20 4.75 -8.66
CA ALA A 353 -25.89 6.11 -9.07
C ALA A 353 -25.92 6.24 -10.58
N ALA A 354 -26.26 7.42 -11.06
CA ALA A 354 -26.16 7.77 -12.47
C ALA A 354 -24.96 8.69 -12.69
N MET A 355 -24.33 8.57 -13.86
CA MET A 355 -23.23 9.46 -14.23
C MET A 355 -23.71 10.92 -14.22
N PRO A 356 -23.07 11.83 -13.47
CA PRO A 356 -23.42 13.25 -13.46
C PRO A 356 -23.35 13.86 -14.87
N ALA A 357 -24.40 14.61 -15.26
CA ALA A 357 -24.47 15.22 -16.58
C ALA A 357 -23.26 16.13 -16.92
N PRO A 358 -22.71 16.96 -15.98
CA PRO A 358 -21.50 17.73 -16.25
C PRO A 358 -20.28 16.85 -16.58
N PHE A 359 -20.13 15.72 -15.89
CA PHE A 359 -19.03 14.77 -16.17
C PHE A 359 -19.22 14.09 -17.52
N LYS A 360 -20.43 13.62 -17.82
CA LYS A 360 -20.76 12.99 -19.11
C LYS A 360 -20.50 13.91 -20.29
N ASN A 361 -20.81 15.21 -20.16
CA ASN A 361 -20.56 16.21 -21.20
C ASN A 361 -19.07 16.42 -21.45
N LEU A 362 -18.24 16.40 -20.39
CA LEU A 362 -16.78 16.54 -20.51
C LEU A 362 -16.10 15.27 -21.04
N TYR A 363 -16.62 14.10 -20.65
CA TYR A 363 -16.01 12.79 -20.95
C TYR A 363 -17.04 11.80 -21.51
N PRO A 364 -17.61 12.06 -22.71
CA PRO A 364 -18.73 11.28 -23.26
C PRO A 364 -18.38 9.83 -23.62
N ARG A 365 -17.07 9.51 -23.70
CA ARG A 365 -16.57 8.16 -24.00
C ARG A 365 -16.13 7.37 -22.76
N ALA A 366 -16.19 7.95 -21.57
CA ALA A 366 -15.87 7.26 -20.34
C ALA A 366 -16.97 6.24 -20.01
N THR A 367 -16.58 5.05 -19.58
CA THR A 367 -17.51 4.11 -18.96
C THR A 367 -17.87 4.59 -17.57
N PHE A 368 -19.07 4.26 -17.10
CA PHE A 368 -19.49 4.59 -15.73
C PHE A 368 -20.02 3.35 -15.04
N THR A 369 -19.58 3.12 -13.81
CA THR A 369 -20.03 1.99 -13.00
C THR A 369 -20.38 2.47 -11.59
N ALA A 370 -21.62 2.22 -11.18
CA ALA A 370 -22.01 2.36 -9.78
C ALA A 370 -21.54 1.13 -8.99
N ILE A 371 -20.71 1.36 -8.00
CA ILE A 371 -20.18 0.32 -7.10
C ILE A 371 -21.07 0.23 -5.87
N THR A 372 -21.64 -0.96 -5.65
CA THR A 372 -22.51 -1.25 -4.52
C THR A 372 -22.03 -2.45 -3.74
N ALA A 373 -22.54 -2.66 -2.52
CA ALA A 373 -22.21 -3.84 -1.71
C ALA A 373 -22.52 -5.17 -2.46
N SER A 374 -23.48 -5.16 -3.38
CA SER A 374 -23.85 -6.35 -4.15
C SER A 374 -22.89 -6.69 -5.29
N ASN A 375 -22.22 -5.70 -5.89
CA ASN A 375 -21.36 -5.91 -7.06
C ASN A 375 -19.86 -5.69 -6.83
N ILE A 376 -19.44 -5.05 -5.74
CA ILE A 376 -18.06 -4.68 -5.48
C ILE A 376 -17.08 -5.85 -5.57
N VAL A 377 -17.44 -7.01 -5.02
CA VAL A 377 -16.57 -8.20 -5.03
C VAL A 377 -16.40 -8.74 -6.45
N ASP A 378 -17.46 -8.75 -7.25
CA ASP A 378 -17.38 -9.19 -8.66
C ASP A 378 -16.51 -8.24 -9.46
N GLN A 379 -16.67 -6.93 -9.29
CA GLN A 379 -15.86 -5.93 -9.97
C GLN A 379 -14.38 -6.09 -9.62
N LEU A 380 -14.05 -6.30 -8.34
CA LEU A 380 -12.66 -6.40 -7.87
C LEU A 380 -12.02 -7.78 -8.10
N ALA A 381 -12.80 -8.85 -8.19
CA ALA A 381 -12.28 -10.19 -8.47
C ALA A 381 -12.04 -10.44 -9.97
N LEU A 382 -12.75 -9.72 -10.84
CA LEU A 382 -12.65 -9.85 -12.30
C LEU A 382 -11.58 -8.93 -12.92
N THR A 383 -11.18 -7.87 -12.23
CA THR A 383 -10.08 -6.98 -12.65
C THR A 383 -8.72 -7.60 -12.35
#